data_c3e092ec0035733c804a65698af204fd
#
_entry.id   c3e092ec0035733c804a65698af204fd
#
_cell.length_a   1.000
_cell.length_b   1.000
_cell.length_c   1.000
_cell.angle_alpha   90.00
_cell.angle_beta   90.00
_cell.angle_gamma   90.00
#
_symmetry.space_group_name_H-M   'P 1'
#
loop_
_entity.id
_entity.type
_entity.pdbx_description
1 polymer ?
#
loop_
_entity_poly.entity_id
_entity_poly.type
_entity_poly.pdbx_seq_one_letter_code
_entity_poly.pdbx_strand_id
1 'polypeptide(L)'
;LQKMLFPTGDSVSELDALRKAYKEALASVDAARDAVSKAGEDQEKQKAAEEGVQRAETAASEAKEKLDEKRKAKRPDTEAIAAAMVRNSGDPDEDKRQREVADARLAACLAEHEDNPFTLPASGSMLGMLTERVACKDKLLACQLDAILHAEAFQELEAVWRGLHYLVFNTETSDRLKLRLFNASFKELRTDLERAVEFDQSLLFKRVYEEEYGTFGGEPYSCLLHVHEYGLSAVDLGVLQKMAEVAAAAHTPLLSAASPQLFGLGSFTDLPLPRDLHKIFQSADYIEWRSFREKDDSRYVTLCLPHLLMRLPYGNDTDPVETFVYEEDVAGPSPDRYLWGNAAFALAACITAAFAKYGWTAAIRGYEGGGAVENLNVYKYRQTNGETVALCPTEVSITDRREKELSDLGFIALIYRKNSDKAAFFSGQTVHKPPVYTSDTANANARISARLPYLLNASRFAHYVKANMRDKVGSFMTADNVSKYLNNWISQYVLLSDDAGDDIKARYPLREARVDVSEDPGNPGAYKCVIFLRPHFQLEELTASIRLVAELPPPAV
;
A
#
# COMPACT_ATOMS: atom_id res chain seq x y z
N LEU A 1 50.68 -9.46 20.77
CA LEU A 1 49.64 -9.51 19.74
C LEU A 1 49.54 -8.17 19.02
N GLN A 2 49.30 -7.06 19.70
CA GLN A 2 49.14 -5.73 19.08
C GLN A 2 50.38 -5.28 18.29
N LYS A 3 51.64 -5.55 18.77
CA LYS A 3 52.87 -5.24 18.06
C LYS A 3 53.15 -6.19 16.88
N MET A 4 52.58 -7.41 16.89
CA MET A 4 52.71 -8.39 15.81
C MET A 4 51.77 -8.11 14.64
N LEU A 5 50.58 -7.60 14.95
CA LEU A 5 49.55 -7.28 13.94
C LEU A 5 49.76 -5.91 13.29
N PHE A 6 50.37 -4.97 14.01
CA PHE A 6 50.50 -3.59 13.56
C PHE A 6 51.94 -3.14 13.57
N PRO A 7 52.57 -2.96 12.41
CA PRO A 7 53.87 -2.33 12.30
C PRO A 7 53.80 -0.90 12.83
N THR A 8 54.74 -0.53 13.70
CA THR A 8 54.83 0.80 14.33
C THR A 8 55.77 1.71 13.53
N GLY A 9 55.46 2.99 13.42
CA GLY A 9 56.35 4.03 12.91
C GLY A 9 56.28 4.27 11.40
N ASP A 10 57.40 4.62 10.77
CA ASP A 10 57.52 5.08 9.37
C ASP A 10 56.93 4.16 8.31
N SER A 11 56.68 2.91 8.68
CA SER A 11 56.10 1.91 7.79
C SER A 11 54.59 2.07 7.53
N VAL A 12 53.86 2.72 8.42
CA VAL A 12 52.42 3.02 8.22
C VAL A 12 52.30 4.19 7.25
N SER A 13 53.14 5.19 7.38
CA SER A 13 53.12 6.37 6.50
C SER A 13 53.43 6.03 5.05
N GLU A 14 54.34 5.06 4.81
CA GLU A 14 54.66 4.59 3.45
C GLU A 14 53.49 3.82 2.80
N LEU A 15 52.84 2.94 3.56
CA LEU A 15 51.67 2.22 3.07
C LEU A 15 50.50 3.15 2.79
N ASP A 16 50.27 4.17 3.61
CA ASP A 16 49.23 5.17 3.41
C ASP A 16 49.53 6.05 2.19
N ALA A 17 50.78 6.39 1.94
CA ALA A 17 51.21 7.10 0.73
C ALA A 17 50.95 6.26 -0.54
N LEU A 18 51.27 4.97 -0.53
CA LEU A 18 51.01 4.06 -1.65
C LEU A 18 49.50 3.85 -1.90
N ARG A 19 48.72 3.77 -0.84
CA ARG A 19 47.24 3.70 -0.96
C ARG A 19 46.66 4.95 -1.56
N LYS A 20 47.12 6.11 -1.11
CA LYS A 20 46.69 7.39 -1.66
C LYS A 20 46.99 7.47 -3.15
N ALA A 21 48.23 7.05 -3.55
CA ALA A 21 48.61 7.00 -4.95
C ALA A 21 47.75 6.05 -5.78
N TYR A 22 47.42 4.86 -5.24
CA TYR A 22 46.52 3.92 -5.92
C TYR A 22 45.10 4.47 -6.06
N LYS A 23 44.55 5.12 -5.02
CA LYS A 23 43.26 5.78 -5.05
C LYS A 23 43.20 6.91 -6.09
N GLU A 24 44.22 7.72 -6.16
CA GLU A 24 44.34 8.78 -7.16
C GLU A 24 44.44 8.21 -8.59
N ALA A 25 45.15 7.10 -8.77
CA ALA A 25 45.21 6.40 -10.05
C ALA A 25 43.84 5.81 -10.47
N LEU A 26 43.07 5.22 -9.56
CA LEU A 26 41.70 4.75 -9.83
C LEU A 26 40.79 5.90 -10.22
N ALA A 27 40.84 7.00 -9.50
CA ALA A 27 40.05 8.19 -9.84
C ALA A 27 40.37 8.75 -11.23
N SER A 28 41.66 8.62 -11.67
CA SER A 28 42.07 9.00 -13.03
C SER A 28 41.51 8.06 -14.10
N VAL A 29 41.35 6.77 -13.80
CA VAL A 29 40.67 5.79 -14.70
C VAL A 29 39.21 6.14 -14.87
N ASP A 30 38.50 6.43 -13.78
CA ASP A 30 37.10 6.81 -13.84
C ASP A 30 36.90 8.11 -14.63
N ALA A 31 37.74 9.12 -14.41
CA ALA A 31 37.73 10.37 -15.17
C ALA A 31 38.04 10.15 -16.66
N ALA A 32 38.95 9.23 -17.00
CA ALA A 32 39.26 8.89 -18.38
C ALA A 32 38.10 8.13 -19.06
N ARG A 33 37.41 7.24 -18.36
CA ARG A 33 36.22 6.54 -18.86
C ARG A 33 35.05 7.52 -19.09
N ASP A 34 34.88 8.48 -18.21
CA ASP A 34 33.91 9.57 -18.38
C ASP A 34 34.23 10.44 -19.62
N ALA A 35 35.51 10.65 -19.92
CA ALA A 35 35.94 11.37 -21.13
C ALA A 35 35.59 10.61 -22.41
N VAL A 36 35.74 9.26 -22.42
CA VAL A 36 35.30 8.42 -23.54
C VAL A 36 33.80 8.55 -23.77
N SER A 37 32.99 8.50 -22.69
CA SER A 37 31.55 8.63 -22.78
C SER A 37 31.09 9.98 -23.34
N LYS A 38 31.89 11.04 -23.15
CA LYS A 38 31.60 12.42 -23.62
C LYS A 38 32.16 12.72 -25.02
N ALA A 39 33.03 11.86 -25.56
CA ALA A 39 33.68 12.09 -26.87
C ALA A 39 32.73 11.97 -28.08
N GLY A 40 31.53 11.38 -27.91
CA GLY A 40 30.51 11.25 -28.95
C GLY A 40 30.98 10.49 -30.21
N GLU A 41 30.50 10.89 -31.40
CA GLU A 41 30.80 10.24 -32.69
C GLU A 41 32.12 10.72 -33.35
N ASP A 42 32.92 11.56 -32.69
CA ASP A 42 34.16 12.08 -33.23
C ASP A 42 35.30 11.05 -33.05
N GLN A 43 35.63 10.36 -34.12
CA GLN A 43 36.60 9.25 -34.12
C GLN A 43 37.99 9.61 -33.62
N GLU A 44 38.49 10.83 -33.87
CA GLU A 44 39.80 11.26 -33.37
C GLU A 44 39.79 11.50 -31.86
N LYS A 45 38.73 12.11 -31.33
CA LYS A 45 38.57 12.33 -29.89
C LYS A 45 38.33 11.02 -29.14
N GLN A 46 37.60 10.09 -29.74
CA GLN A 46 37.33 8.79 -29.15
C GLN A 46 38.62 7.97 -29.03
N LYS A 47 39.47 7.94 -30.07
CA LYS A 47 40.76 7.24 -30.05
C LYS A 47 41.72 7.85 -29.01
N ALA A 48 41.79 9.19 -28.93
CA ALA A 48 42.62 9.87 -27.94
C ALA A 48 42.13 9.60 -26.49
N ALA A 49 40.81 9.52 -26.28
CA ALA A 49 40.23 9.19 -24.98
C ALA A 49 40.48 7.72 -24.59
N GLU A 50 40.36 6.78 -25.52
CA GLU A 50 40.70 5.36 -25.31
C GLU A 50 42.17 5.14 -24.94
N GLU A 51 43.08 5.84 -25.64
CA GLU A 51 44.51 5.84 -25.26
C GLU A 51 44.72 6.43 -23.84
N GLY A 52 43.92 7.42 -23.46
CA GLY A 52 43.91 7.99 -22.11
C GLY A 52 43.48 6.98 -21.04
N VAL A 53 42.45 6.20 -21.30
CA VAL A 53 41.98 5.11 -20.41
C VAL A 53 43.07 4.06 -20.26
N GLN A 54 43.69 3.63 -21.34
CA GLN A 54 44.72 2.59 -21.32
C GLN A 54 45.95 3.02 -20.50
N ARG A 55 46.35 4.30 -20.60
CA ARG A 55 47.43 4.86 -19.77
C ARG A 55 47.07 4.94 -18.29
N ALA A 56 45.84 5.36 -17.99
CA ALA A 56 45.36 5.43 -16.62
C ALA A 56 45.21 4.04 -15.97
N GLU A 57 44.76 3.04 -16.71
CA GLU A 57 44.67 1.63 -16.26
C GLU A 57 46.06 1.04 -16.01
N THR A 58 47.04 1.34 -16.87
CA THR A 58 48.42 0.90 -16.67
C THR A 58 49.01 1.51 -15.39
N ALA A 59 48.80 2.81 -15.18
CA ALA A 59 49.26 3.50 -13.97
C ALA A 59 48.60 2.96 -12.70
N ALA A 60 47.31 2.65 -12.76
CA ALA A 60 46.57 2.04 -11.65
C ALA A 60 47.11 0.62 -11.35
N SER A 61 47.39 -0.18 -12.37
CA SER A 61 47.99 -1.51 -12.23
C SER A 61 49.38 -1.47 -11.57
N GLU A 62 50.25 -0.56 -12.01
CA GLU A 62 51.58 -0.38 -11.42
C GLU A 62 51.51 0.10 -9.95
N ALA A 63 50.58 1.02 -9.66
CA ALA A 63 50.35 1.49 -8.28
C ALA A 63 49.85 0.37 -7.38
N LYS A 64 48.97 -0.49 -7.91
CA LYS A 64 48.48 -1.69 -7.22
C LYS A 64 49.59 -2.67 -6.93
N GLU A 65 50.43 -2.98 -7.92
CA GLU A 65 51.53 -3.93 -7.79
C GLU A 65 52.54 -3.48 -6.71
N LYS A 66 52.93 -2.21 -6.71
CA LYS A 66 53.79 -1.63 -5.65
C LYS A 66 53.14 -1.71 -4.27
N LEU A 67 51.84 -1.49 -4.16
CA LEU A 67 51.12 -1.61 -2.91
C LEU A 67 51.10 -3.07 -2.43
N ASP A 68 50.85 -4.02 -3.32
CA ASP A 68 50.76 -5.45 -3.02
C ASP A 68 52.13 -6.05 -2.65
N GLU A 69 53.22 -5.64 -3.33
CA GLU A 69 54.59 -6.02 -2.95
C GLU A 69 54.97 -5.55 -1.53
N LYS A 70 54.64 -4.29 -1.21
CA LYS A 70 54.94 -3.73 0.12
C LYS A 70 54.09 -4.38 1.21
N ARG A 71 52.88 -4.79 0.88
CA ARG A 71 51.97 -5.54 1.76
C ARG A 71 52.47 -6.94 2.03
N LYS A 72 52.89 -7.68 1.00
CA LYS A 72 53.48 -9.02 1.15
C LYS A 72 54.73 -9.00 2.03
N ALA A 73 55.57 -7.99 1.89
CA ALA A 73 56.79 -7.82 2.71
C ALA A 73 56.50 -7.53 4.20
N LYS A 74 55.27 -7.08 4.53
CA LYS A 74 54.85 -6.71 5.90
C LYS A 74 53.72 -7.58 6.44
N ARG A 75 53.45 -8.73 5.82
CA ARG A 75 52.41 -9.65 6.27
C ARG A 75 52.72 -10.17 7.68
N PRO A 76 51.81 -10.06 8.64
CA PRO A 76 52.00 -10.60 9.97
C PRO A 76 52.04 -12.13 9.93
N ASP A 77 52.86 -12.71 10.79
CA ASP A 77 52.93 -14.16 10.98
C ASP A 77 51.62 -14.65 11.67
N THR A 78 50.73 -15.20 10.87
CA THR A 78 49.39 -15.63 11.31
C THR A 78 49.48 -16.82 12.25
N GLU A 79 50.45 -17.74 12.05
CA GLU A 79 50.66 -18.89 12.93
C GLU A 79 51.07 -18.47 14.35
N ALA A 80 52.03 -17.55 14.44
CA ALA A 80 52.47 -17.02 15.73
C ALA A 80 51.35 -16.27 16.46
N ILE A 81 50.51 -15.54 15.72
CA ILE A 81 49.38 -14.82 16.28
C ILE A 81 48.28 -15.78 16.73
N ALA A 82 47.94 -16.80 15.93
CA ALA A 82 46.98 -17.83 16.26
C ALA A 82 47.40 -18.60 17.53
N ALA A 83 48.69 -18.94 17.63
CA ALA A 83 49.27 -19.58 18.81
C ALA A 83 49.14 -18.71 20.08
N ALA A 84 49.24 -17.38 19.94
CA ALA A 84 49.08 -16.44 21.05
C ALA A 84 47.64 -16.16 21.44
N MET A 85 46.66 -16.45 20.55
CA MET A 85 45.23 -16.26 20.78
C MET A 85 44.56 -17.44 21.49
N VAL A 86 45.06 -18.65 21.33
CA VAL A 86 44.47 -19.86 21.90
C VAL A 86 44.92 -20.02 23.35
N ARG A 87 43.98 -20.16 24.27
CA ARG A 87 44.23 -20.49 25.67
C ARG A 87 44.57 -21.96 25.79
N ASN A 88 45.55 -22.31 26.61
CA ASN A 88 45.96 -23.68 26.86
C ASN A 88 44.85 -24.39 27.63
N SER A 89 44.14 -25.32 27.00
CA SER A 89 43.00 -26.08 27.57
C SER A 89 43.47 -27.25 28.43
N GLY A 90 44.78 -27.64 28.33
CA GLY A 90 45.35 -28.81 28.95
C GLY A 90 45.26 -30.09 28.09
N ASP A 91 44.56 -30.02 26.96
CA ASP A 91 44.50 -31.08 25.95
C ASP A 91 45.29 -30.62 24.68
N PRO A 92 46.42 -31.28 24.37
CA PRO A 92 47.28 -30.90 23.26
C PRO A 92 46.60 -30.99 21.87
N ASP A 93 45.69 -31.97 21.70
CA ASP A 93 45.02 -32.17 20.42
C ASP A 93 43.89 -31.15 20.22
N GLU A 94 43.17 -30.76 21.25
CA GLU A 94 42.20 -29.69 21.22
C GLU A 94 42.86 -28.32 21.00
N ASP A 95 43.95 -28.04 21.69
CA ASP A 95 44.73 -26.80 21.52
C ASP A 95 45.29 -26.67 20.09
N LYS A 96 45.70 -27.79 19.48
CA LYS A 96 46.16 -27.80 18.10
C LYS A 96 45.05 -27.47 17.12
N ARG A 97 43.91 -28.12 17.27
CA ARG A 97 42.70 -27.84 16.43
C ARG A 97 42.25 -26.38 16.55
N GLN A 98 42.24 -25.85 17.75
CA GLN A 98 41.85 -24.45 17.99
C GLN A 98 42.86 -23.47 17.35
N ARG A 99 44.16 -23.79 17.36
CA ARG A 99 45.19 -22.99 16.67
C ARG A 99 45.02 -23.03 15.15
N GLU A 100 44.78 -24.20 14.57
CA GLU A 100 44.54 -24.35 13.12
C GLU A 100 43.30 -23.57 12.67
N VAL A 101 42.20 -23.63 13.45
CA VAL A 101 40.99 -22.86 13.19
C VAL A 101 41.23 -21.36 13.34
N ALA A 102 41.99 -20.93 14.34
CA ALA A 102 42.32 -19.52 14.56
C ALA A 102 43.20 -18.98 13.43
N ASP A 103 44.19 -19.76 12.99
CA ASP A 103 45.08 -19.39 11.88
C ASP A 103 44.29 -19.28 10.55
N ALA A 104 43.47 -20.27 10.23
CA ALA A 104 42.63 -20.23 9.05
C ALA A 104 41.69 -19.03 9.03
N ARG A 105 41.04 -18.70 10.15
CA ARG A 105 40.20 -17.51 10.30
C ARG A 105 40.99 -16.20 10.18
N LEU A 106 42.17 -16.15 10.77
CA LEU A 106 43.05 -14.98 10.69
C LEU A 106 43.57 -14.78 9.27
N ALA A 107 43.96 -15.86 8.59
CA ALA A 107 44.41 -15.84 7.19
C ALA A 107 43.27 -15.39 6.26
N ALA A 108 42.07 -15.90 6.44
CA ALA A 108 40.87 -15.46 5.69
C ALA A 108 40.57 -13.98 5.95
N CYS A 109 40.66 -13.55 7.21
CA CYS A 109 40.46 -12.16 7.58
C CYS A 109 41.49 -11.22 6.93
N LEU A 110 42.76 -11.62 6.85
CA LEU A 110 43.80 -10.82 6.20
C LEU A 110 43.69 -10.83 4.67
N ALA A 111 43.32 -11.97 4.06
CA ALA A 111 43.09 -12.07 2.63
C ALA A 111 41.95 -11.14 2.18
N GLU A 112 40.81 -11.16 2.89
CA GLU A 112 39.70 -10.26 2.63
C GLU A 112 40.06 -8.77 2.81
N HIS A 113 41.07 -8.49 3.64
CA HIS A 113 41.61 -7.16 3.85
C HIS A 113 42.62 -6.76 2.73
N GLU A 114 43.32 -7.73 2.14
CA GLU A 114 44.19 -7.52 0.98
C GLU A 114 43.38 -7.14 -0.26
N ASP A 115 42.21 -7.71 -0.43
CA ASP A 115 41.30 -7.42 -1.58
C ASP A 115 40.69 -6.03 -1.53
N ASN A 116 40.59 -5.40 -0.36
CA ASN A 116 40.07 -4.05 -0.23
C ASN A 116 41.06 -3.08 0.43
N PRO A 117 41.92 -2.41 -0.36
CA PRO A 117 42.99 -1.55 0.13
C PRO A 117 42.55 -0.33 0.93
N PHE A 118 41.25 -0.02 0.93
CA PHE A 118 40.68 1.16 1.60
C PHE A 118 40.15 0.89 3.02
N THR A 119 40.19 -0.34 3.49
CA THR A 119 39.60 -0.78 4.78
C THR A 119 40.63 -1.06 5.87
N LEU A 120 41.81 -0.40 5.90
CA LEU A 120 42.71 -0.55 7.03
C LEU A 120 42.30 0.34 8.21
N PRO A 121 42.33 -0.21 9.44
CA PRO A 121 41.91 0.50 10.63
C PRO A 121 42.81 1.70 10.95
N ALA A 122 42.19 2.80 11.34
CA ALA A 122 42.90 3.96 11.88
C ALA A 122 43.47 3.70 13.30
N SER A 123 42.93 2.69 14.01
CA SER A 123 43.37 2.34 15.38
C SER A 123 44.33 1.17 15.36
N GLY A 124 45.49 1.34 16.00
CA GLY A 124 46.50 0.28 16.20
C GLY A 124 46.06 -0.82 17.20
N SER A 125 44.75 -1.01 17.40
CA SER A 125 44.16 -2.00 18.31
C SER A 125 43.41 -3.07 17.51
N MET A 126 43.60 -4.34 17.85
CA MET A 126 42.89 -5.46 17.24
C MET A 126 41.37 -5.33 17.41
N LEU A 127 40.92 -4.85 18.58
CA LEU A 127 39.49 -4.59 18.82
C LEU A 127 38.96 -3.49 17.88
N GLY A 128 39.74 -2.41 17.70
CA GLY A 128 39.36 -1.33 16.79
C GLY A 128 39.27 -1.83 15.34
N MET A 129 40.23 -2.67 14.88
CA MET A 129 40.18 -3.27 13.56
C MET A 129 38.93 -4.13 13.35
N LEU A 130 38.59 -4.98 14.30
CA LEU A 130 37.37 -5.81 14.24
C LEU A 130 36.12 -4.96 14.23
N THR A 131 36.05 -3.93 15.07
CA THR A 131 34.89 -3.01 15.13
C THR A 131 34.71 -2.25 13.81
N GLU A 132 35.78 -1.71 13.24
CA GLU A 132 35.71 -1.03 11.93
C GLU A 132 35.31 -1.98 10.81
N ARG A 133 35.78 -3.23 10.86
CA ARG A 133 35.41 -4.23 9.86
C ARG A 133 33.93 -4.65 9.97
N VAL A 134 33.43 -4.84 11.18
CA VAL A 134 31.99 -5.07 11.42
C VAL A 134 31.20 -3.90 10.87
N ALA A 135 31.55 -2.66 11.24
CA ALA A 135 30.85 -1.47 10.76
C ALA A 135 30.91 -1.32 9.22
N CYS A 136 32.00 -1.74 8.58
CA CYS A 136 32.11 -1.75 7.12
C CYS A 136 31.15 -2.79 6.49
N LYS A 137 31.08 -3.99 7.07
CA LYS A 137 30.15 -5.03 6.62
C LYS A 137 28.71 -4.62 6.84
N ASP A 138 28.40 -4.03 8.00
CA ASP A 138 27.06 -3.51 8.31
C ASP A 138 26.62 -2.45 7.29
N LYS A 139 27.52 -1.54 6.88
CA LYS A 139 27.24 -0.58 5.82
C LYS A 139 26.96 -1.23 4.47
N LEU A 140 27.73 -2.25 4.08
CA LEU A 140 27.50 -2.97 2.83
C LEU A 140 26.14 -3.71 2.87
N LEU A 141 25.82 -4.35 3.99
CA LEU A 141 24.53 -5.00 4.19
C LEU A 141 23.38 -3.98 4.16
N ALA A 142 23.54 -2.84 4.82
CA ALA A 142 22.56 -1.76 4.80
C ALA A 142 22.29 -1.28 3.36
N CYS A 143 23.34 -1.01 2.58
CA CYS A 143 23.18 -0.62 1.17
C CYS A 143 22.48 -1.69 0.32
N GLN A 144 22.75 -2.98 0.58
CA GLN A 144 22.07 -4.07 -0.13
C GLN A 144 20.59 -4.18 0.29
N LEU A 145 20.31 -4.04 1.58
CA LEU A 145 18.93 -4.02 2.10
C LEU A 145 18.14 -2.84 1.54
N ASP A 146 18.74 -1.63 1.54
CA ASP A 146 18.09 -0.45 0.94
C ASP A 146 17.76 -0.69 -0.54
N ALA A 147 18.71 -1.27 -1.30
CA ALA A 147 18.46 -1.58 -2.71
C ALA A 147 17.34 -2.61 -2.92
N ILE A 148 17.15 -3.55 -2.00
CA ILE A 148 16.07 -4.53 -2.05
C ILE A 148 14.75 -3.89 -1.60
N LEU A 149 14.75 -3.21 -0.45
CA LEU A 149 13.56 -2.62 0.15
C LEU A 149 12.96 -1.50 -0.72
N HIS A 150 13.80 -0.78 -1.47
CA HIS A 150 13.36 0.27 -2.38
C HIS A 150 13.20 -0.19 -3.84
N ALA A 151 13.36 -1.50 -4.13
CA ALA A 151 13.02 -2.04 -5.44
C ALA A 151 11.50 -2.05 -5.62
N GLU A 152 10.99 -1.45 -6.71
CA GLU A 152 9.56 -1.29 -7.00
C GLU A 152 8.77 -2.59 -6.85
N ALA A 153 9.24 -3.68 -7.47
CA ALA A 153 8.58 -4.99 -7.38
C ALA A 153 8.53 -5.56 -5.95
N PHE A 154 9.51 -5.22 -5.09
CA PHE A 154 9.50 -5.63 -3.69
C PHE A 154 8.56 -4.75 -2.87
N GLN A 155 8.57 -3.44 -3.10
CA GLN A 155 7.65 -2.51 -2.43
C GLN A 155 6.18 -2.84 -2.74
N GLU A 156 5.86 -3.14 -3.99
CA GLU A 156 4.51 -3.58 -4.37
C GLU A 156 4.09 -4.83 -3.60
N LEU A 157 4.96 -5.84 -3.56
CA LEU A 157 4.69 -7.08 -2.83
C LEU A 157 4.55 -6.85 -1.32
N GLU A 158 5.48 -6.09 -0.72
CA GLU A 158 5.45 -5.77 0.71
C GLU A 158 4.19 -4.97 1.07
N ALA A 159 3.80 -3.98 0.25
CA ALA A 159 2.61 -3.17 0.46
C ALA A 159 1.33 -4.03 0.49
N VAL A 160 1.21 -4.99 -0.41
CA VAL A 160 0.08 -5.92 -0.45
C VAL A 160 0.02 -6.79 0.81
N TRP A 161 1.15 -7.39 1.20
CA TRP A 161 1.19 -8.25 2.40
C TRP A 161 0.95 -7.48 3.69
N ARG A 162 1.48 -6.26 3.81
CA ARG A 162 1.23 -5.39 4.96
C ARG A 162 -0.20 -4.86 4.98
N GLY A 163 -0.77 -4.57 3.82
CA GLY A 163 -2.19 -4.24 3.71
C GLY A 163 -3.10 -5.39 4.16
N LEU A 164 -2.80 -6.61 3.72
CA LEU A 164 -3.51 -7.81 4.16
C LEU A 164 -3.33 -8.05 5.67
N HIS A 165 -2.12 -7.91 6.19
CA HIS A 165 -1.83 -7.98 7.62
C HIS A 165 -2.67 -6.96 8.39
N TYR A 166 -2.67 -5.70 7.93
CA TYR A 166 -3.48 -4.64 8.54
C TYR A 166 -4.97 -5.02 8.59
N LEU A 167 -5.53 -5.50 7.48
CA LEU A 167 -6.92 -5.93 7.43
C LEU A 167 -7.23 -7.08 8.39
N VAL A 168 -6.37 -8.12 8.41
CA VAL A 168 -6.57 -9.30 9.26
C VAL A 168 -6.51 -8.95 10.74
N PHE A 169 -5.51 -8.15 11.15
CA PHE A 169 -5.31 -7.78 12.56
C PHE A 169 -6.32 -6.74 13.08
N ASN A 170 -6.96 -5.96 12.18
CA ASN A 170 -8.03 -5.04 12.53
C ASN A 170 -9.43 -5.62 12.30
N THR A 171 -9.55 -6.92 12.02
CA THR A 171 -10.84 -7.59 11.83
C THR A 171 -11.08 -8.63 12.91
N GLU A 172 -12.18 -8.48 13.64
CA GLU A 172 -12.66 -9.51 14.57
C GLU A 172 -13.36 -10.63 13.79
N THR A 173 -12.61 -11.64 13.38
CA THR A 173 -13.17 -12.79 12.64
C THR A 173 -14.06 -13.65 13.53
N SER A 174 -15.16 -14.16 12.95
CA SER A 174 -16.13 -15.00 13.64
C SER A 174 -16.80 -15.94 12.64
N ASP A 175 -17.70 -16.81 13.10
CA ASP A 175 -18.53 -17.64 12.21
C ASP A 175 -19.35 -16.82 11.20
N ARG A 176 -19.65 -15.54 11.53
CA ARG A 176 -20.41 -14.64 10.68
C ARG A 176 -19.55 -13.70 9.85
N LEU A 177 -18.28 -13.50 10.23
CA LEU A 177 -17.34 -12.59 9.55
C LEU A 177 -16.09 -13.37 9.19
N LYS A 178 -15.94 -13.67 7.91
CA LYS A 178 -14.86 -14.47 7.35
C LYS A 178 -14.09 -13.66 6.31
N LEU A 179 -12.77 -13.77 6.34
CA LEU A 179 -11.88 -13.27 5.31
C LEU A 179 -11.41 -14.47 4.46
N ARG A 180 -11.58 -14.37 3.16
CA ARG A 180 -11.10 -15.37 2.20
C ARG A 180 -10.10 -14.73 1.26
N LEU A 181 -9.03 -15.43 0.98
CA LEU A 181 -7.97 -14.99 0.09
C LEU A 181 -8.08 -15.71 -1.26
N PHE A 182 -8.13 -14.95 -2.34
CA PHE A 182 -8.07 -15.45 -3.70
C PHE A 182 -6.71 -15.07 -4.31
N ASN A 183 -5.82 -16.06 -4.46
CA ASN A 183 -4.49 -15.83 -5.00
C ASN A 183 -4.54 -15.88 -6.53
N ALA A 184 -4.60 -14.71 -7.15
CA ALA A 184 -4.54 -14.54 -8.59
C ALA A 184 -3.75 -13.26 -8.93
N SER A 185 -2.85 -13.35 -9.87
CA SER A 185 -2.17 -12.16 -10.40
C SER A 185 -3.12 -11.35 -11.31
N PHE A 186 -2.86 -10.05 -11.43
CA PHE A 186 -3.63 -9.20 -12.36
C PHE A 186 -3.63 -9.74 -13.80
N LYS A 187 -2.50 -10.31 -14.24
CA LYS A 187 -2.37 -10.92 -15.57
C LYS A 187 -3.27 -12.15 -15.74
N GLU A 188 -3.38 -13.00 -14.72
CA GLU A 188 -4.25 -14.17 -14.75
C GLU A 188 -5.71 -13.75 -14.76
N LEU A 189 -6.10 -12.83 -13.89
CA LEU A 189 -7.44 -12.27 -13.82
C LEU A 189 -7.85 -11.60 -15.15
N ARG A 190 -6.97 -10.78 -15.71
CA ARG A 190 -7.17 -10.18 -17.02
C ARG A 190 -7.37 -11.26 -18.10
N THR A 191 -6.51 -12.26 -18.13
CA THR A 191 -6.57 -13.34 -19.14
C THR A 191 -7.86 -14.15 -19.02
N ASP A 192 -8.32 -14.41 -17.81
CA ASP A 192 -9.59 -15.10 -17.56
C ASP A 192 -10.78 -14.27 -18.08
N LEU A 193 -10.83 -13.00 -17.70
CA LEU A 193 -11.90 -12.08 -18.14
C LEU A 193 -11.87 -11.79 -19.65
N GLU A 194 -10.69 -11.69 -20.30
CA GLU A 194 -10.57 -11.47 -21.74
C GLU A 194 -10.97 -12.69 -22.57
N ARG A 195 -10.67 -13.91 -22.08
CA ARG A 195 -11.03 -15.17 -22.76
C ARG A 195 -12.50 -15.51 -22.64
N ALA A 196 -13.14 -15.08 -21.58
CA ALA A 196 -14.57 -15.24 -21.41
C ALA A 196 -15.31 -14.37 -22.45
N VAL A 197 -16.16 -15.00 -23.29
CA VAL A 197 -16.99 -14.28 -24.25
C VAL A 197 -17.95 -13.36 -23.51
N GLU A 198 -18.57 -13.88 -22.44
CA GLU A 198 -19.41 -13.15 -21.52
C GLU A 198 -18.87 -13.31 -20.10
N PHE A 199 -19.14 -12.34 -19.22
CA PHE A 199 -18.60 -12.31 -17.84
C PHE A 199 -18.97 -13.54 -17.02
N ASP A 200 -20.13 -14.17 -17.30
CA ASP A 200 -20.64 -15.36 -16.62
C ASP A 200 -19.83 -16.64 -16.92
N GLN A 201 -19.01 -16.64 -17.99
CA GLN A 201 -18.15 -17.76 -18.33
C GLN A 201 -16.77 -17.68 -17.68
N SER A 202 -16.45 -16.58 -17.00
CA SER A 202 -15.18 -16.38 -16.33
C SER A 202 -15.03 -17.29 -15.09
N LEU A 203 -13.80 -17.66 -14.76
CA LEU A 203 -13.51 -18.40 -13.53
C LEU A 203 -13.85 -17.56 -12.29
N LEU A 204 -13.63 -16.24 -12.36
CA LEU A 204 -14.00 -15.34 -11.28
C LEU A 204 -15.50 -15.40 -10.99
N PHE A 205 -16.34 -15.35 -12.03
CA PHE A 205 -17.80 -15.47 -11.87
C PHE A 205 -18.19 -16.81 -11.23
N LYS A 206 -17.59 -17.91 -11.68
CA LYS A 206 -17.84 -19.24 -11.11
C LYS A 206 -17.53 -19.28 -9.63
N ARG A 207 -16.38 -18.73 -9.21
CA ARG A 207 -15.95 -18.70 -7.82
C ARG A 207 -16.80 -17.79 -6.93
N VAL A 208 -17.20 -16.63 -7.44
CA VAL A 208 -17.93 -15.62 -6.66
C VAL A 208 -19.44 -15.87 -6.68
N TYR A 209 -19.99 -16.19 -7.85
CA TYR A 209 -21.43 -16.33 -8.05
C TYR A 209 -21.89 -17.79 -7.94
N GLU A 210 -21.36 -18.68 -8.78
CA GLU A 210 -21.88 -20.05 -8.87
C GLU A 210 -21.61 -20.85 -7.60
N GLU A 211 -20.39 -20.86 -7.11
CA GLU A 211 -19.99 -21.67 -5.95
C GLU A 211 -20.61 -21.16 -4.64
N GLU A 212 -20.79 -19.85 -4.47
CA GLU A 212 -21.25 -19.27 -3.21
C GLU A 212 -22.67 -18.73 -3.29
N TYR A 213 -22.96 -17.79 -4.18
CA TYR A 213 -24.29 -17.18 -4.25
C TYR A 213 -25.31 -18.08 -4.95
N GLY A 214 -24.89 -18.85 -5.96
CA GLY A 214 -25.70 -19.78 -6.75
C GLY A 214 -25.98 -21.13 -6.07
N THR A 215 -25.11 -21.57 -5.14
CA THR A 215 -25.15 -22.90 -4.55
C THR A 215 -25.92 -22.94 -3.23
N PHE A 216 -26.66 -24.01 -3.00
CA PHE A 216 -27.36 -24.23 -1.72
C PHE A 216 -26.33 -24.48 -0.60
N GLY A 217 -26.44 -23.72 0.50
CA GLY A 217 -25.48 -23.75 1.60
C GLY A 217 -24.21 -22.93 1.34
N GLY A 218 -24.07 -22.27 0.19
CA GLY A 218 -22.99 -21.36 -0.09
C GLY A 218 -23.10 -20.07 0.75
N GLU A 219 -21.98 -19.41 0.97
CA GLU A 219 -21.84 -18.20 1.78
C GLU A 219 -21.51 -17.01 0.87
N PRO A 220 -22.50 -16.24 0.37
CA PRO A 220 -22.27 -15.14 -0.56
C PRO A 220 -21.31 -14.09 0.02
N TYR A 221 -20.35 -13.64 -0.79
CA TYR A 221 -19.42 -12.59 -0.40
C TYR A 221 -20.16 -11.25 -0.20
N SER A 222 -19.82 -10.53 0.85
CA SER A 222 -20.39 -9.20 1.12
C SER A 222 -19.71 -8.11 0.31
N CYS A 223 -18.41 -8.23 0.10
CA CYS A 223 -17.61 -7.36 -0.77
C CYS A 223 -16.37 -8.10 -1.28
N LEU A 224 -15.82 -7.63 -2.38
CA LEU A 224 -14.53 -8.05 -2.94
C LEU A 224 -13.53 -6.93 -2.71
N LEU A 225 -12.30 -7.26 -2.30
CA LEU A 225 -11.18 -6.34 -2.24
C LEU A 225 -10.18 -6.74 -3.33
N HIS A 226 -10.00 -5.89 -4.32
CA HIS A 226 -8.98 -6.07 -5.35
C HIS A 226 -7.80 -5.15 -5.10
N VAL A 227 -6.62 -5.73 -5.03
CA VAL A 227 -5.42 -5.02 -4.58
C VAL A 227 -4.80 -4.13 -5.68
N HIS A 228 -5.14 -4.39 -6.95
CA HIS A 228 -4.67 -3.61 -8.08
C HIS A 228 -5.15 -2.15 -8.02
N GLU A 229 -4.31 -1.22 -8.47
CA GLU A 229 -4.63 0.19 -8.58
C GLU A 229 -4.98 0.54 -10.03
N TYR A 230 -6.19 1.03 -10.22
CA TYR A 230 -6.72 1.28 -11.56
C TYR A 230 -6.31 2.64 -12.13
N GLY A 231 -5.63 2.58 -13.28
CA GLY A 231 -5.28 3.74 -14.08
C GLY A 231 -6.27 4.04 -15.20
N LEU A 232 -5.86 4.89 -16.15
CA LEU A 232 -6.65 5.27 -17.33
C LEU A 232 -6.39 4.34 -18.53
N SER A 233 -5.56 3.31 -18.38
CA SER A 233 -5.26 2.41 -19.50
C SER A 233 -6.51 1.65 -19.95
N ALA A 234 -6.63 1.40 -21.27
CA ALA A 234 -7.75 0.62 -21.81
C ALA A 234 -7.81 -0.80 -21.23
N VAL A 235 -6.66 -1.33 -20.80
CA VAL A 235 -6.57 -2.63 -20.11
C VAL A 235 -7.21 -2.56 -18.73
N ASP A 236 -6.85 -1.56 -17.94
CA ASP A 236 -7.40 -1.37 -16.59
C ASP A 236 -8.91 -1.14 -16.65
N LEU A 237 -9.36 -0.27 -17.54
CA LEU A 237 -10.79 0.02 -17.73
C LEU A 237 -11.56 -1.20 -18.20
N GLY A 238 -10.99 -2.00 -19.11
CA GLY A 238 -11.61 -3.23 -19.60
C GLY A 238 -11.78 -4.28 -18.51
N VAL A 239 -10.75 -4.48 -17.67
CA VAL A 239 -10.81 -5.39 -16.51
C VAL A 239 -11.80 -4.88 -15.48
N LEU A 240 -11.73 -3.59 -15.14
CA LEU A 240 -12.61 -2.97 -14.14
C LEU A 240 -14.09 -3.09 -14.53
N GLN A 241 -14.40 -2.90 -15.82
CA GLN A 241 -15.76 -3.03 -16.34
C GLN A 241 -16.28 -4.46 -16.19
N LYS A 242 -15.52 -5.47 -16.60
CA LYS A 242 -15.93 -6.88 -16.47
C LYS A 242 -16.03 -7.32 -15.01
N MET A 243 -15.14 -6.84 -14.15
CA MET A 243 -15.25 -7.06 -12.70
C MET A 243 -16.50 -6.41 -12.12
N ALA A 244 -16.89 -5.23 -12.60
CA ALA A 244 -18.14 -4.56 -12.19
C ALA A 244 -19.37 -5.40 -12.57
N GLU A 245 -19.38 -6.00 -13.76
CA GLU A 245 -20.47 -6.90 -14.21
C GLU A 245 -20.59 -8.14 -13.29
N VAL A 246 -19.46 -8.77 -12.93
CA VAL A 246 -19.44 -9.90 -11.98
C VAL A 246 -19.90 -9.45 -10.59
N ALA A 247 -19.43 -8.30 -10.10
CA ALA A 247 -19.80 -7.74 -8.82
C ALA A 247 -21.31 -7.39 -8.75
N ALA A 248 -21.86 -6.84 -9.82
CA ALA A 248 -23.28 -6.53 -9.94
C ALA A 248 -24.15 -7.79 -9.92
N ALA A 249 -23.78 -8.80 -10.70
CA ALA A 249 -24.51 -10.07 -10.76
C ALA A 249 -24.53 -10.80 -9.40
N ALA A 250 -23.41 -10.77 -8.67
CA ALA A 250 -23.30 -11.39 -7.35
C ALA A 250 -23.80 -10.49 -6.19
N HIS A 251 -24.19 -9.26 -6.46
CA HIS A 251 -24.49 -8.25 -5.44
C HIS A 251 -23.34 -8.05 -4.44
N THR A 252 -22.11 -8.00 -4.93
CA THR A 252 -20.89 -7.98 -4.11
C THR A 252 -20.06 -6.77 -4.49
N PRO A 253 -20.17 -5.62 -3.82
CA PRO A 253 -19.40 -4.43 -4.15
C PRO A 253 -17.89 -4.69 -4.17
N LEU A 254 -17.22 -4.14 -5.18
CA LEU A 254 -15.79 -4.21 -5.39
C LEU A 254 -15.11 -2.98 -4.79
N LEU A 255 -14.15 -3.21 -3.91
CA LEU A 255 -13.28 -2.20 -3.31
C LEU A 255 -11.90 -2.29 -3.97
N SER A 256 -11.35 -1.16 -4.39
CA SER A 256 -10.00 -1.08 -4.94
C SER A 256 -9.44 0.33 -4.75
N ALA A 257 -8.28 0.64 -5.34
CA ALA A 257 -7.71 1.97 -5.33
C ALA A 257 -7.61 2.57 -6.74
N ALA A 258 -7.62 3.88 -6.79
CA ALA A 258 -7.29 4.63 -7.98
C ALA A 258 -5.78 4.86 -8.02
N SER A 259 -5.18 4.68 -9.19
CA SER A 259 -3.79 5.08 -9.44
C SER A 259 -3.70 6.61 -9.66
N PRO A 260 -2.59 7.28 -9.30
CA PRO A 260 -2.35 8.68 -9.66
C PRO A 260 -2.49 8.95 -11.17
N GLN A 261 -2.14 7.97 -11.99
CA GLN A 261 -2.25 8.03 -13.46
C GLN A 261 -3.70 8.23 -13.93
N LEU A 262 -4.70 7.79 -13.15
CA LEU A 262 -6.12 8.05 -13.47
C LEU A 262 -6.45 9.55 -13.43
N PHE A 263 -5.67 10.33 -12.72
CA PHE A 263 -5.80 11.80 -12.62
C PHE A 263 -4.82 12.54 -13.55
N GLY A 264 -4.03 11.82 -14.35
CA GLY A 264 -2.96 12.39 -15.17
C GLY A 264 -1.78 12.89 -14.34
N LEU A 265 -1.60 12.33 -13.13
CA LEU A 265 -0.55 12.70 -12.19
C LEU A 265 0.50 11.59 -12.09
N GLY A 266 1.75 11.97 -11.78
CA GLY A 266 2.82 11.01 -11.50
C GLY A 266 2.75 10.41 -10.09
N SER A 267 2.27 11.19 -9.13
CA SER A 267 2.11 10.82 -7.71
C SER A 267 0.92 11.57 -7.12
N PHE A 268 0.32 11.06 -6.06
CA PHE A 268 -0.74 11.80 -5.34
C PHE A 268 -0.21 13.03 -4.61
N THR A 269 1.09 13.16 -4.41
CA THR A 269 1.69 14.41 -3.90
C THR A 269 1.39 15.60 -4.79
N ASP A 270 1.15 15.38 -6.09
CA ASP A 270 0.77 16.40 -7.05
C ASP A 270 -0.74 16.72 -7.05
N LEU A 271 -1.55 15.97 -6.32
CA LEU A 271 -3.01 16.15 -6.27
C LEU A 271 -3.47 17.57 -5.87
N PRO A 272 -2.75 18.35 -5.03
CA PRO A 272 -3.09 19.73 -4.74
C PRO A 272 -2.88 20.70 -5.90
N LEU A 273 -2.04 20.35 -6.90
CA LEU A 273 -1.62 21.28 -7.97
C LEU A 273 -2.75 21.63 -8.97
N PRO A 274 -3.57 20.67 -9.47
CA PRO A 274 -4.66 20.99 -10.38
C PRO A 274 -5.68 21.92 -9.73
N ARG A 275 -6.06 22.98 -10.41
CA ARG A 275 -7.07 23.92 -9.91
C ARG A 275 -8.48 23.34 -9.93
N ASP A 276 -8.77 22.49 -10.91
CA ASP A 276 -10.09 21.94 -11.20
C ASP A 276 -9.95 20.53 -11.80
N LEU A 277 -10.23 19.52 -10.98
CA LEU A 277 -10.19 18.11 -11.42
C LEU A 277 -11.32 17.80 -12.41
N HIS A 278 -12.49 18.44 -12.29
CA HIS A 278 -13.61 18.19 -13.20
C HIS A 278 -13.24 18.45 -14.67
N LYS A 279 -12.41 19.46 -14.92
CA LYS A 279 -11.95 19.76 -16.29
C LYS A 279 -11.05 18.67 -16.86
N ILE A 280 -10.21 18.07 -16.03
CA ILE A 280 -9.36 16.94 -16.44
C ILE A 280 -10.26 15.79 -16.89
N PHE A 281 -11.23 15.40 -16.09
CA PHE A 281 -12.15 14.29 -16.39
C PHE A 281 -13.15 14.60 -17.52
N GLN A 282 -13.23 15.84 -17.98
CA GLN A 282 -14.03 16.23 -19.16
C GLN A 282 -13.24 16.14 -20.47
N SER A 283 -11.91 15.96 -20.42
CA SER A 283 -11.08 15.86 -21.64
C SER A 283 -11.43 14.64 -22.49
N ALA A 284 -10.95 14.63 -23.72
CA ALA A 284 -11.21 13.56 -24.68
C ALA A 284 -10.66 12.20 -24.22
N ASP A 285 -9.54 12.21 -23.51
CA ASP A 285 -8.88 11.00 -23.03
C ASP A 285 -9.75 10.19 -22.03
N TYR A 286 -10.72 10.84 -21.39
CA TYR A 286 -11.61 10.22 -20.39
C TYR A 286 -12.98 9.80 -20.94
N ILE A 287 -13.14 9.68 -22.26
CA ILE A 287 -14.43 9.26 -22.86
C ILE A 287 -14.85 7.88 -22.36
N GLU A 288 -13.93 6.91 -22.37
CA GLU A 288 -14.20 5.54 -21.92
C GLU A 288 -14.52 5.50 -20.42
N TRP A 289 -13.79 6.25 -19.61
CA TRP A 289 -14.05 6.39 -18.18
C TRP A 289 -15.44 6.97 -17.90
N ARG A 290 -15.82 8.04 -18.61
CA ARG A 290 -17.17 8.63 -18.47
C ARG A 290 -18.26 7.66 -18.89
N SER A 291 -18.06 6.94 -20.00
CA SER A 291 -19.00 5.91 -20.46
C SER A 291 -19.16 4.79 -19.45
N PHE A 292 -18.05 4.35 -18.84
CA PHE A 292 -18.10 3.35 -17.75
C PHE A 292 -18.90 3.86 -16.54
N ARG A 293 -18.66 5.09 -16.10
CA ARG A 293 -19.38 5.68 -14.97
C ARG A 293 -20.90 5.80 -15.17
N GLU A 294 -21.37 5.87 -16.39
CA GLU A 294 -22.80 5.96 -16.74
C GLU A 294 -23.48 4.59 -16.79
N LYS A 295 -22.71 3.49 -16.78
CA LYS A 295 -23.29 2.13 -16.70
C LYS A 295 -23.80 1.83 -15.30
N ASP A 296 -24.90 1.07 -15.23
CA ASP A 296 -25.50 0.69 -13.94
C ASP A 296 -24.56 -0.16 -13.06
N ASP A 297 -23.76 -1.02 -13.67
CA ASP A 297 -22.85 -1.92 -12.96
C ASP A 297 -21.70 -1.16 -12.25
N SER A 298 -21.36 0.04 -12.74
CA SER A 298 -20.33 0.89 -12.13
C SER A 298 -20.65 1.29 -10.68
N ARG A 299 -21.90 1.19 -10.25
CA ARG A 299 -22.29 1.40 -8.83
C ARG A 299 -21.66 0.40 -7.88
N TYR A 300 -21.31 -0.78 -8.37
CA TYR A 300 -20.67 -1.82 -7.58
C TYR A 300 -19.14 -1.66 -7.47
N VAL A 301 -18.59 -0.59 -8.02
CA VAL A 301 -17.15 -0.29 -7.94
C VAL A 301 -16.91 0.91 -7.05
N THR A 302 -15.92 0.76 -6.16
CA THR A 302 -15.44 1.82 -5.26
C THR A 302 -13.93 1.92 -5.37
N LEU A 303 -13.42 3.11 -5.65
CA LEU A 303 -12.00 3.40 -5.75
C LEU A 303 -11.58 4.37 -4.64
N CYS A 304 -10.60 3.93 -3.83
CA CYS A 304 -10.05 4.70 -2.72
C CYS A 304 -8.76 5.42 -3.14
N LEU A 305 -8.46 6.50 -2.46
CA LEU A 305 -7.20 7.25 -2.56
C LEU A 305 -7.01 8.11 -1.28
N PRO A 306 -5.83 8.69 -1.01
CA PRO A 306 -4.53 8.38 -1.55
C PRO A 306 -3.94 7.11 -0.90
N HIS A 307 -2.68 6.84 -1.15
CA HIS A 307 -1.97 5.77 -0.48
C HIS A 307 -1.78 6.04 1.03
N LEU A 308 -1.62 4.94 1.78
CA LEU A 308 -1.41 4.91 3.22
C LEU A 308 -0.02 4.38 3.54
N LEU A 309 0.67 4.96 4.54
CA LEU A 309 1.97 4.48 4.99
C LEU A 309 1.84 3.12 5.68
N MET A 310 2.36 2.07 5.06
CA MET A 310 2.16 0.69 5.52
C MET A 310 3.13 0.28 6.64
N ARG A 311 4.31 0.88 6.72
CA ARG A 311 5.26 0.70 7.82
C ARG A 311 6.07 1.95 8.07
N LEU A 312 6.64 2.02 9.26
CA LEU A 312 7.70 2.97 9.55
C LEU A 312 9.01 2.52 8.90
N PRO A 313 9.89 3.43 8.48
CA PRO A 313 11.25 3.08 8.10
C PRO A 313 11.96 2.35 9.24
N TYR A 314 12.80 1.37 8.91
CA TYR A 314 13.62 0.69 9.90
C TYR A 314 14.67 1.63 10.47
N GLY A 315 14.86 1.61 11.78
CA GLY A 315 15.84 2.44 12.47
C GLY A 315 15.71 2.37 13.99
N ASN A 316 16.72 2.84 14.71
CA ASN A 316 16.77 2.77 16.16
C ASN A 316 15.61 3.50 16.85
N ASP A 317 15.12 4.59 16.25
CA ASP A 317 14.04 5.41 16.81
C ASP A 317 12.64 4.97 16.37
N THR A 318 12.55 3.97 15.48
CA THR A 318 11.28 3.53 14.88
C THR A 318 11.08 2.02 15.07
N ASP A 319 11.64 1.22 14.17
CA ASP A 319 11.55 -0.24 14.17
C ASP A 319 12.97 -0.83 14.10
N PRO A 320 13.63 -1.05 15.28
CA PRO A 320 15.01 -1.47 15.32
C PRO A 320 15.20 -2.92 14.87
N VAL A 321 16.24 -3.15 14.08
CA VAL A 321 16.65 -4.48 13.67
C VAL A 321 17.57 -5.09 14.75
N GLU A 322 17.20 -6.26 15.28
CA GLU A 322 17.91 -6.89 16.40
C GLU A 322 19.33 -7.41 16.03
N THR A 323 19.56 -7.76 14.76
CA THR A 323 20.76 -8.47 14.33
C THR A 323 21.97 -7.55 14.09
N PHE A 324 21.74 -6.31 13.66
CA PHE A 324 22.78 -5.29 13.45
C PHE A 324 22.16 -3.89 13.43
N VAL A 325 22.99 -2.86 13.58
CA VAL A 325 22.53 -1.46 13.53
C VAL A 325 22.19 -1.11 12.08
N TYR A 326 20.90 -1.11 11.76
CA TYR A 326 20.38 -0.74 10.46
C TYR A 326 19.50 0.49 10.57
N GLU A 327 19.75 1.46 9.73
CA GLU A 327 18.89 2.61 9.51
C GLU A 327 18.61 2.68 8.01
N GLU A 328 17.33 2.60 7.67
CA GLU A 328 16.86 2.68 6.28
C GLU A 328 17.15 4.08 5.72
N ASP A 329 17.76 4.16 4.54
CA ASP A 329 18.10 5.43 3.90
C ASP A 329 16.85 6.11 3.33
N VAL A 330 16.12 6.78 4.23
CA VAL A 330 14.92 7.56 3.91
C VAL A 330 15.21 9.03 4.16
N ALA A 331 15.40 9.80 3.10
CA ALA A 331 15.77 11.21 3.20
C ALA A 331 14.55 12.13 3.17
N GLY A 332 14.17 12.67 4.33
CA GLY A 332 13.28 13.82 4.46
C GLY A 332 11.86 13.60 3.92
N PRO A 333 11.24 14.62 3.32
CA PRO A 333 9.85 14.55 2.88
C PRO A 333 9.64 13.87 1.51
N SER A 334 10.69 13.31 0.90
CA SER A 334 10.57 12.63 -0.40
C SER A 334 9.72 11.37 -0.27
N PRO A 335 8.58 11.27 -0.97
CA PRO A 335 7.66 10.16 -0.82
C PRO A 335 8.19 8.85 -1.41
N ASP A 336 9.16 8.90 -2.32
CA ASP A 336 9.54 7.78 -3.19
C ASP A 336 10.18 6.59 -2.46
N ARG A 337 10.68 6.81 -1.25
CA ARG A 337 11.38 5.79 -0.45
C ARG A 337 10.53 5.20 0.67
N TYR A 338 9.35 5.75 0.92
CA TYR A 338 8.41 5.21 1.91
C TYR A 338 7.58 4.09 1.31
N LEU A 339 7.18 3.16 2.14
CA LEU A 339 6.29 2.08 1.72
C LEU A 339 4.84 2.54 1.77
N TRP A 340 4.32 2.89 0.63
CA TRP A 340 2.92 3.25 0.44
C TRP A 340 2.09 2.05 0.03
N GLY A 341 0.84 1.99 0.47
CA GLY A 341 -0.08 0.93 0.10
C GLY A 341 -1.52 1.41 -0.08
N ASN A 342 -2.33 0.51 -0.58
CA ASN A 342 -3.70 0.77 -1.00
C ASN A 342 -4.63 1.10 0.18
N ALA A 343 -5.28 2.26 0.15
CA ALA A 343 -6.23 2.69 1.18
C ALA A 343 -7.51 1.85 1.25
N ALA A 344 -7.80 1.02 0.25
CA ALA A 344 -8.96 0.13 0.26
C ALA A 344 -8.88 -0.91 1.38
N PHE A 345 -7.68 -1.29 1.84
CA PHE A 345 -7.52 -2.12 3.03
C PHE A 345 -8.07 -1.45 4.30
N ALA A 346 -7.84 -0.16 4.46
CA ALA A 346 -8.38 0.60 5.58
C ALA A 346 -9.90 0.74 5.49
N LEU A 347 -10.46 0.97 4.30
CA LEU A 347 -11.91 0.98 4.10
C LEU A 347 -12.54 -0.39 4.39
N ALA A 348 -11.90 -1.48 3.96
CA ALA A 348 -12.33 -2.83 4.27
C ALA A 348 -12.31 -3.11 5.78
N ALA A 349 -11.29 -2.62 6.51
CA ALA A 349 -11.24 -2.70 7.96
C ALA A 349 -12.39 -1.93 8.63
N CYS A 350 -12.76 -0.73 8.14
CA CYS A 350 -13.94 -0.01 8.62
C CYS A 350 -15.24 -0.81 8.38
N ILE A 351 -15.37 -1.47 7.22
CA ILE A 351 -16.54 -2.30 6.89
C ILE A 351 -16.63 -3.51 7.83
N THR A 352 -15.51 -4.21 8.06
CA THR A 352 -15.49 -5.36 8.97
C THR A 352 -15.73 -4.98 10.42
N ALA A 353 -15.18 -3.86 10.89
CA ALA A 353 -15.43 -3.31 12.22
C ALA A 353 -16.90 -2.91 12.43
N ALA A 354 -17.52 -2.25 11.44
CA ALA A 354 -18.94 -1.92 11.48
C ALA A 354 -19.81 -3.18 11.57
N PHE A 355 -19.49 -4.22 10.78
CA PHE A 355 -20.21 -5.48 10.83
C PHE A 355 -20.03 -6.21 12.17
N ALA A 356 -18.83 -6.26 12.71
CA ALA A 356 -18.55 -6.87 14.02
C ALA A 356 -19.36 -6.20 15.13
N LYS A 357 -19.44 -4.87 15.12
CA LYS A 357 -20.14 -4.08 16.15
C LYS A 357 -21.67 -4.09 16.01
N TYR A 358 -22.17 -3.98 14.78
CA TYR A 358 -23.59 -3.73 14.53
C TYR A 358 -24.32 -4.87 13.82
N GLY A 359 -23.58 -5.81 13.19
CA GLY A 359 -24.14 -6.84 12.31
C GLY A 359 -24.53 -6.34 10.91
N TRP A 360 -24.30 -5.06 10.62
CA TRP A 360 -24.56 -4.37 9.36
C TRP A 360 -23.42 -3.41 9.01
N THR A 361 -23.35 -3.00 7.77
CA THR A 361 -22.26 -2.19 7.21
C THR A 361 -22.70 -0.76 6.85
N ALA A 362 -23.68 -0.21 7.58
CA ALA A 362 -24.16 1.16 7.36
C ALA A 362 -23.18 2.22 7.87
N ALA A 363 -22.55 1.97 9.01
CA ALA A 363 -21.71 2.92 9.73
C ALA A 363 -20.24 2.73 9.32
N ILE A 364 -19.84 3.26 8.15
CA ILE A 364 -18.49 3.11 7.58
C ILE A 364 -17.87 4.44 7.13
N ARG A 365 -18.50 5.57 7.45
CA ARG A 365 -18.05 6.90 7.02
C ARG A 365 -18.23 7.95 8.10
N GLY A 366 -17.46 9.04 8.00
CA GLY A 366 -17.40 10.06 9.04
C GLY A 366 -16.54 9.63 10.24
N TYR A 367 -16.03 10.60 10.96
CA TYR A 367 -15.14 10.33 12.10
C TYR A 367 -15.88 9.60 13.23
N GLU A 368 -17.09 10.04 13.58
CA GLU A 368 -17.91 9.41 14.61
C GLU A 368 -18.81 8.28 14.07
N GLY A 369 -19.05 8.27 12.76
CA GLY A 369 -19.93 7.32 12.09
C GLY A 369 -19.25 6.04 11.59
N GLY A 370 -18.06 5.69 12.10
CA GLY A 370 -17.38 4.41 11.80
C GLY A 370 -16.40 4.44 10.63
N GLY A 371 -16.16 5.60 10.02
CA GLY A 371 -15.15 5.77 8.98
C GLY A 371 -13.79 6.21 9.50
N ALA A 372 -13.58 6.22 10.82
CA ALA A 372 -12.31 6.57 11.44
C ALA A 372 -11.30 5.43 11.28
N VAL A 373 -10.09 5.79 10.88
CA VAL A 373 -8.90 4.93 10.80
C VAL A 373 -7.91 5.43 11.83
N GLU A 374 -7.64 4.63 12.82
CA GLU A 374 -6.79 4.99 13.96
C GLU A 374 -5.49 4.19 13.97
N ASN A 375 -4.53 4.60 14.80
CA ASN A 375 -3.22 3.96 14.97
C ASN A 375 -2.44 3.86 13.64
N LEU A 376 -2.46 4.92 12.86
CA LEU A 376 -1.70 5.01 11.62
C LEU A 376 -0.20 5.19 11.91
N ASN A 377 0.63 4.67 11.02
CA ASN A 377 2.06 4.86 11.07
C ASN A 377 2.42 6.33 10.83
N VAL A 378 2.91 7.03 11.84
CA VAL A 378 3.35 8.42 11.75
C VAL A 378 4.86 8.48 11.93
N TYR A 379 5.58 8.68 10.83
CA TYR A 379 7.03 8.85 10.87
C TYR A 379 7.40 10.27 11.26
N LYS A 380 8.37 10.42 12.15
CA LYS A 380 8.90 11.72 12.57
C LYS A 380 10.35 11.84 12.08
N TYR A 381 10.62 12.85 11.28
CA TYR A 381 11.97 13.12 10.81
C TYR A 381 12.44 14.52 11.23
N ARG A 382 13.75 14.67 11.33
CA ARG A 382 14.37 15.94 11.70
C ARG A 382 14.73 16.72 10.44
N GLN A 383 14.22 17.94 10.31
CA GLN A 383 14.58 18.83 9.22
C GLN A 383 15.98 19.44 9.44
N THR A 384 16.54 20.03 8.38
CA THR A 384 17.85 20.70 8.41
C THR A 384 17.92 21.89 9.39
N ASN A 385 16.76 22.49 9.72
CA ASN A 385 16.63 23.54 10.73
C ASN A 385 16.61 23.01 12.17
N GLY A 386 16.65 21.68 12.38
CA GLY A 386 16.64 21.01 13.67
C GLY A 386 15.25 20.74 14.23
N GLU A 387 14.18 21.18 13.58
CA GLU A 387 12.80 20.90 13.98
C GLU A 387 12.40 19.47 13.63
N THR A 388 11.66 18.81 14.53
CA THR A 388 11.07 17.50 14.28
C THR A 388 9.69 17.68 13.66
N VAL A 389 9.50 17.17 12.45
CA VAL A 389 8.25 17.23 11.70
C VAL A 389 7.68 15.82 11.55
N ALA A 390 6.38 15.69 11.73
CA ALA A 390 5.65 14.46 11.47
C ALA A 390 5.28 14.37 9.99
N LEU A 391 5.64 13.25 9.35
CA LEU A 391 5.17 12.91 8.01
C LEU A 391 3.67 12.62 8.08
N CYS A 392 2.94 13.06 7.05
CA CYS A 392 1.54 12.69 6.89
C CYS A 392 1.43 11.15 6.69
N PRO A 393 0.61 10.44 7.46
CA PRO A 393 0.43 8.99 7.30
C PRO A 393 -0.26 8.61 5.98
N THR A 394 -0.87 9.56 5.29
CA THR A 394 -1.32 9.44 3.89
C THR A 394 -0.32 10.16 2.98
N GLU A 395 -0.14 9.68 1.75
CA GLU A 395 0.82 10.25 0.78
C GLU A 395 0.65 11.74 0.58
N VAL A 396 -0.60 12.22 0.67
CA VAL A 396 -0.94 13.65 0.59
C VAL A 396 -2.06 13.99 1.57
N SER A 397 -2.02 15.20 2.12
CA SER A 397 -3.12 15.75 2.93
C SER A 397 -4.18 16.35 2.01
N ILE A 398 -5.41 15.82 2.09
CA ILE A 398 -6.54 16.26 1.28
C ILE A 398 -7.37 17.28 2.07
N THR A 399 -7.70 18.40 1.43
CA THR A 399 -8.59 19.43 2.01
C THR A 399 -10.06 19.10 1.74
N ASP A 400 -10.98 19.64 2.56
CA ASP A 400 -12.44 19.42 2.42
C ASP A 400 -12.94 19.77 1.01
N ARG A 401 -12.43 20.84 0.41
CA ARG A 401 -12.78 21.22 -0.96
C ARG A 401 -12.38 20.13 -1.96
N ARG A 402 -11.15 19.61 -1.81
CA ARG A 402 -10.62 18.58 -2.70
C ARG A 402 -11.33 17.24 -2.48
N GLU A 403 -11.67 16.93 -1.26
CA GLU A 403 -12.50 15.75 -0.95
C GLU A 403 -13.85 15.81 -1.66
N LYS A 404 -14.54 16.96 -1.60
CA LYS A 404 -15.81 17.14 -2.31
C LYS A 404 -15.66 16.96 -3.82
N GLU A 405 -14.62 17.56 -4.44
CA GLU A 405 -14.33 17.37 -5.87
C GLU A 405 -14.10 15.88 -6.21
N LEU A 406 -13.37 15.15 -5.38
CA LEU A 406 -13.11 13.73 -5.55
C LEU A 406 -14.39 12.89 -5.39
N SER A 407 -15.19 13.20 -4.38
CA SER A 407 -16.49 12.56 -4.15
C SER A 407 -17.44 12.74 -5.33
N ASP A 408 -17.54 13.95 -5.89
CA ASP A 408 -18.34 14.24 -7.09
C ASP A 408 -17.84 13.48 -8.33
N LEU A 409 -16.53 13.21 -8.38
CA LEU A 409 -15.90 12.40 -9.41
C LEU A 409 -16.01 10.89 -9.17
N GLY A 410 -16.60 10.46 -8.05
CA GLY A 410 -16.87 9.05 -7.76
C GLY A 410 -15.72 8.32 -7.05
N PHE A 411 -14.92 9.02 -6.27
CA PHE A 411 -13.83 8.46 -5.47
C PHE A 411 -14.08 8.63 -3.98
N ILE A 412 -13.53 7.72 -3.19
CA ILE A 412 -13.52 7.82 -1.73
C ILE A 412 -12.13 8.23 -1.27
N ALA A 413 -12.05 9.42 -0.65
CA ALA A 413 -10.80 9.96 -0.15
C ALA A 413 -10.60 9.66 1.33
N LEU A 414 -9.40 9.18 1.69
CA LEU A 414 -8.94 9.07 3.07
C LEU A 414 -8.32 10.39 3.50
N ILE A 415 -8.93 11.07 4.46
CA ILE A 415 -8.52 12.39 4.92
C ILE A 415 -7.78 12.28 6.24
N TYR A 416 -6.55 12.78 6.26
CA TYR A 416 -5.72 12.83 7.44
C TYR A 416 -6.16 13.92 8.42
N ARG A 417 -6.22 13.58 9.71
CA ARG A 417 -6.42 14.56 10.77
C ARG A 417 -5.08 15.15 11.20
N LYS A 418 -4.89 16.44 10.97
CA LYS A 418 -3.63 17.14 11.26
C LYS A 418 -3.14 16.91 12.70
N ASN A 419 -1.83 16.63 12.83
CA ASN A 419 -1.14 16.40 14.10
C ASN A 419 -1.70 15.20 14.93
N SER A 420 -2.17 14.17 14.27
CA SER A 420 -2.63 12.93 14.92
C SER A 420 -2.19 11.70 14.13
N ASP A 421 -2.43 10.53 14.67
CA ASP A 421 -2.27 9.22 14.05
C ASP A 421 -3.58 8.72 13.43
N LYS A 422 -4.49 9.63 13.11
CA LYS A 422 -5.86 9.33 12.70
C LYS A 422 -6.19 9.91 11.33
N ALA A 423 -6.99 9.17 10.59
CA ALA A 423 -7.60 9.60 9.35
C ALA A 423 -9.08 9.17 9.31
N ALA A 424 -9.85 9.64 8.35
CA ALA A 424 -11.23 9.23 8.22
C ALA A 424 -11.70 9.27 6.76
N PHE A 425 -12.63 8.37 6.43
CA PHE A 425 -13.39 8.40 5.20
C PHE A 425 -14.69 9.19 5.42
N PHE A 426 -14.80 10.37 4.81
CA PHE A 426 -16.02 11.20 4.95
C PHE A 426 -17.06 10.91 3.89
N SER A 427 -16.64 10.68 2.64
CA SER A 427 -17.52 10.29 1.55
C SER A 427 -17.74 8.78 1.47
N GLY A 428 -18.77 8.38 0.79
CA GLY A 428 -19.07 6.98 0.50
C GLY A 428 -19.55 6.80 -0.94
N GLN A 429 -19.06 7.63 -1.86
CA GLN A 429 -19.49 7.62 -3.25
C GLN A 429 -18.85 6.46 -4.01
N THR A 430 -19.67 5.73 -4.80
CA THR A 430 -19.15 4.75 -5.77
C THR A 430 -18.75 5.45 -7.07
N VAL A 431 -18.08 4.73 -7.97
CA VAL A 431 -17.66 5.27 -9.27
C VAL A 431 -18.85 5.72 -10.13
N HIS A 432 -20.03 5.18 -9.88
CA HIS A 432 -21.21 5.47 -10.67
C HIS A 432 -21.61 6.94 -10.67
N LYS A 433 -21.89 7.48 -11.85
CA LYS A 433 -22.48 8.79 -12.05
C LYS A 433 -24.00 8.63 -12.22
N PRO A 434 -24.79 8.96 -11.19
CA PRO A 434 -26.24 8.79 -11.28
C PRO A 434 -26.84 9.66 -12.41
N PRO A 435 -27.82 9.16 -13.14
CA PRO A 435 -28.52 9.96 -14.14
C PRO A 435 -29.28 11.10 -13.48
N VAL A 436 -29.41 12.21 -14.21
CA VAL A 436 -30.16 13.40 -13.75
C VAL A 436 -31.58 13.34 -14.29
N TYR A 437 -32.55 13.38 -13.39
CA TYR A 437 -33.96 13.37 -13.69
C TYR A 437 -34.57 14.77 -13.49
N THR A 438 -35.77 14.99 -14.04
CA THR A 438 -36.51 16.23 -13.86
C THR A 438 -37.13 16.37 -12.45
N SER A 439 -37.25 15.28 -11.70
CA SER A 439 -37.77 15.23 -10.34
C SER A 439 -36.65 15.21 -9.30
N ASP A 440 -36.71 16.12 -8.31
CA ASP A 440 -35.77 16.18 -7.21
C ASP A 440 -35.75 14.90 -6.36
N THR A 441 -36.92 14.26 -6.18
CA THR A 441 -37.03 12.99 -5.45
C THR A 441 -36.37 11.85 -6.20
N ALA A 442 -36.47 11.81 -7.54
CA ALA A 442 -35.80 10.83 -8.37
C ALA A 442 -34.30 11.04 -8.36
N ASN A 443 -33.82 12.30 -8.39
CA ASN A 443 -32.41 12.64 -8.27
C ASN A 443 -31.85 12.24 -6.90
N ALA A 444 -32.58 12.46 -5.82
CA ALA A 444 -32.20 12.04 -4.48
C ALA A 444 -32.06 10.51 -4.39
N ASN A 445 -33.03 9.75 -4.92
CA ASN A 445 -32.99 8.29 -4.97
C ASN A 445 -31.80 7.77 -5.81
N ALA A 446 -31.52 8.39 -6.96
CA ALA A 446 -30.39 8.03 -7.80
C ALA A 446 -29.05 8.26 -7.08
N ARG A 447 -28.90 9.38 -6.36
CA ARG A 447 -27.71 9.66 -5.56
C ARG A 447 -27.51 8.66 -4.42
N ILE A 448 -28.60 8.29 -3.71
CA ILE A 448 -28.55 7.29 -2.64
C ILE A 448 -28.08 5.93 -3.18
N SER A 449 -28.60 5.52 -4.33
CA SER A 449 -28.26 4.24 -4.96
C SER A 449 -26.80 4.14 -5.44
N ALA A 450 -26.10 5.27 -5.55
CA ALA A 450 -24.68 5.36 -5.92
C ALA A 450 -23.75 5.47 -4.70
N ARG A 451 -24.24 5.17 -3.49
CA ARG A 451 -23.43 5.26 -2.27
C ARG A 451 -23.17 3.90 -1.67
N LEU A 452 -21.90 3.64 -1.37
CA LEU A 452 -21.40 2.36 -0.87
C LEU A 452 -22.13 1.85 0.39
N PRO A 453 -22.37 2.67 1.46
CA PRO A 453 -23.05 2.17 2.66
C PRO A 453 -24.44 1.61 2.38
N TYR A 454 -25.17 2.28 1.52
CA TYR A 454 -26.53 1.84 1.16
C TYR A 454 -26.51 0.64 0.22
N LEU A 455 -25.54 0.62 -0.70
CA LEU A 455 -25.35 -0.50 -1.62
C LEU A 455 -24.97 -1.78 -0.90
N LEU A 456 -24.02 -1.72 0.06
CA LEU A 456 -23.61 -2.86 0.88
C LEU A 456 -24.80 -3.47 1.62
N ASN A 457 -25.64 -2.62 2.24
CA ASN A 457 -26.82 -3.09 2.95
C ASN A 457 -27.87 -3.68 2.00
N ALA A 458 -28.18 -3.00 0.88
CA ALA A 458 -29.13 -3.50 -0.10
C ALA A 458 -28.69 -4.85 -0.70
N SER A 459 -27.42 -4.97 -1.03
CA SER A 459 -26.80 -6.21 -1.51
C SER A 459 -26.95 -7.35 -0.50
N ARG A 460 -26.71 -7.06 0.78
CA ARG A 460 -26.86 -8.06 1.84
C ARG A 460 -28.30 -8.49 2.06
N PHE A 461 -29.26 -7.57 1.96
CA PHE A 461 -30.67 -7.94 1.98
C PHE A 461 -31.04 -8.84 0.78
N ALA A 462 -30.52 -8.56 -0.41
CA ALA A 462 -30.72 -9.42 -1.58
C ALA A 462 -30.18 -10.85 -1.35
N HIS A 463 -28.98 -10.98 -0.75
CA HIS A 463 -28.42 -12.28 -0.37
C HIS A 463 -29.33 -13.05 0.59
N TYR A 464 -29.80 -12.40 1.66
CA TYR A 464 -30.66 -13.04 2.65
C TYR A 464 -32.04 -13.42 2.07
N VAL A 465 -32.63 -12.57 1.24
CA VAL A 465 -33.91 -12.90 0.59
C VAL A 465 -33.75 -14.11 -0.31
N LYS A 466 -32.69 -14.17 -1.12
CA LYS A 466 -32.42 -15.33 -1.98
C LYS A 466 -32.21 -16.61 -1.16
N ALA A 467 -31.45 -16.55 -0.05
CA ALA A 467 -31.24 -17.70 0.83
C ALA A 467 -32.56 -18.16 1.47
N ASN A 468 -33.33 -17.24 2.08
CA ASN A 468 -34.61 -17.54 2.71
C ASN A 468 -35.62 -18.13 1.73
N MET A 469 -35.68 -17.63 0.49
CA MET A 469 -36.60 -18.16 -0.51
C MET A 469 -36.15 -19.51 -1.05
N ARG A 470 -34.85 -19.74 -1.19
CA ARG A 470 -34.30 -21.05 -1.59
C ARG A 470 -34.71 -22.14 -0.60
N ASP A 471 -34.69 -21.86 0.70
CA ASP A 471 -35.13 -22.81 1.74
C ASP A 471 -36.61 -23.13 1.70
N LYS A 472 -37.42 -22.27 1.06
CA LYS A 472 -38.87 -22.44 0.89
C LYS A 472 -39.30 -23.11 -0.42
N VAL A 473 -38.33 -23.33 -1.34
CA VAL A 473 -38.64 -24.03 -2.60
C VAL A 473 -39.20 -25.43 -2.30
N GLY A 474 -40.30 -25.80 -2.94
CA GLY A 474 -41.01 -27.06 -2.72
C GLY A 474 -42.08 -27.01 -1.62
N SER A 475 -42.20 -25.92 -0.86
CA SER A 475 -43.33 -25.73 0.08
C SER A 475 -44.59 -25.18 -0.64
N PHE A 476 -45.77 -25.54 -0.11
CA PHE A 476 -47.06 -25.04 -0.64
C PHE A 476 -47.31 -23.61 -0.18
N MET A 477 -46.65 -22.62 -0.82
CA MET A 477 -46.82 -21.20 -0.51
C MET A 477 -47.46 -20.46 -1.69
N THR A 478 -48.46 -19.64 -1.38
CA THR A 478 -49.02 -18.69 -2.34
C THR A 478 -48.20 -17.39 -2.36
N ALA A 479 -48.37 -16.55 -3.39
CA ALA A 479 -47.71 -15.25 -3.48
C ALA A 479 -47.92 -14.39 -2.21
N ASP A 480 -49.17 -14.40 -1.68
CA ASP A 480 -49.51 -13.68 -0.44
C ASP A 480 -48.77 -14.23 0.78
N ASN A 481 -48.62 -15.54 0.88
CA ASN A 481 -47.91 -16.16 1.99
C ASN A 481 -46.40 -15.85 1.92
N VAL A 482 -45.81 -15.88 0.73
CA VAL A 482 -44.44 -15.45 0.49
C VAL A 482 -44.22 -13.99 0.86
N SER A 483 -45.15 -13.12 0.40
CA SER A 483 -45.10 -11.68 0.71
C SER A 483 -45.20 -11.43 2.22
N LYS A 484 -46.11 -12.07 2.92
CA LYS A 484 -46.25 -11.97 4.39
C LYS A 484 -45.02 -12.47 5.12
N TYR A 485 -44.44 -13.59 4.68
CA TYR A 485 -43.22 -14.17 5.28
C TYR A 485 -42.03 -13.21 5.16
N LEU A 486 -41.78 -12.69 3.96
CA LEU A 486 -40.66 -11.78 3.71
C LEU A 486 -40.86 -10.42 4.39
N ASN A 487 -42.08 -9.87 4.41
CA ASN A 487 -42.38 -8.63 5.11
C ASN A 487 -42.20 -8.78 6.63
N ASN A 488 -42.63 -9.89 7.23
CA ASN A 488 -42.40 -10.18 8.65
C ASN A 488 -40.92 -10.32 8.98
N TRP A 489 -40.13 -10.96 8.08
CA TRP A 489 -38.68 -11.09 8.27
C TRP A 489 -38.00 -9.73 8.17
N ILE A 490 -38.26 -8.92 7.14
CA ILE A 490 -37.57 -7.66 6.91
C ILE A 490 -37.94 -6.59 7.94
N SER A 491 -39.18 -6.66 8.50
CA SER A 491 -39.62 -5.72 9.52
C SER A 491 -38.80 -5.75 10.80
N GLN A 492 -38.07 -6.86 11.06
CA GLN A 492 -37.16 -7.00 12.20
C GLN A 492 -35.95 -6.04 12.11
N TYR A 493 -35.66 -5.52 10.94
CA TYR A 493 -34.55 -4.61 10.66
C TYR A 493 -34.99 -3.17 10.44
N VAL A 494 -36.28 -2.89 10.68
CA VAL A 494 -36.87 -1.57 10.48
C VAL A 494 -37.00 -0.85 11.82
N LEU A 495 -36.52 0.38 11.89
CA LEU A 495 -36.68 1.29 13.01
C LEU A 495 -37.41 2.55 12.55
N LEU A 496 -38.61 2.78 13.07
CA LEU A 496 -39.43 3.91 12.66
C LEU A 496 -39.06 5.23 13.37
N SER A 497 -38.31 5.17 14.48
CA SER A 497 -37.94 6.35 15.26
C SER A 497 -36.75 7.07 14.63
N ASP A 498 -36.91 8.35 14.34
CA ASP A 498 -35.84 9.24 13.89
C ASP A 498 -34.98 9.76 15.05
N ASP A 499 -35.47 9.72 16.28
CA ASP A 499 -34.79 10.22 17.48
C ASP A 499 -33.86 9.20 18.13
N ALA A 500 -33.78 7.98 17.58
CA ALA A 500 -32.86 6.95 18.07
C ALA A 500 -31.40 7.33 17.85
N GLY A 501 -30.52 6.94 18.76
CA GLY A 501 -29.08 7.14 18.64
C GLY A 501 -28.49 6.40 17.44
N ASP A 502 -27.33 6.87 16.97
CA ASP A 502 -26.66 6.35 15.77
C ASP A 502 -26.31 4.86 15.86
N ASP A 503 -25.92 4.37 17.05
CA ASP A 503 -25.65 2.94 17.30
C ASP A 503 -26.90 2.07 17.07
N ILE A 504 -28.08 2.58 17.42
CA ILE A 504 -29.34 1.85 17.22
C ILE A 504 -29.70 1.86 15.72
N LYS A 505 -29.56 3.00 15.06
CA LYS A 505 -29.79 3.13 13.60
C LYS A 505 -28.81 2.27 12.80
N ALA A 506 -27.58 2.10 13.27
CA ALA A 506 -26.61 1.22 12.64
C ALA A 506 -26.97 -0.27 12.76
N ARG A 507 -27.62 -0.69 13.85
CA ARG A 507 -28.14 -2.05 14.06
C ARG A 507 -29.44 -2.33 13.30
N TYR A 508 -30.28 -1.32 13.12
CA TYR A 508 -31.52 -1.37 12.37
C TYR A 508 -31.44 -0.42 11.17
N PRO A 509 -30.79 -0.85 10.08
CA PRO A 509 -30.36 0.07 9.01
C PRO A 509 -31.51 0.65 8.18
N LEU A 510 -32.74 0.12 8.34
CA LEU A 510 -33.87 0.52 7.54
C LEU A 510 -34.85 1.37 8.35
N ARG A 511 -35.31 2.47 7.73
CA ARG A 511 -36.44 3.26 8.21
C ARG A 511 -37.78 2.67 7.77
N GLU A 512 -37.80 2.14 6.54
CA GLU A 512 -39.00 1.54 5.94
C GLU A 512 -38.56 0.44 4.98
N ALA A 513 -39.27 -0.66 4.96
CA ALA A 513 -39.05 -1.71 3.99
C ALA A 513 -40.39 -2.37 3.61
N ARG A 514 -40.51 -2.75 2.35
CA ARG A 514 -41.64 -3.49 1.82
C ARG A 514 -41.17 -4.47 0.75
N VAL A 515 -41.80 -5.62 0.77
CA VAL A 515 -41.55 -6.66 -0.23
C VAL A 515 -42.86 -6.95 -0.95
N ASP A 516 -42.89 -6.66 -2.23
CA ASP A 516 -44.03 -6.95 -3.11
C ASP A 516 -43.71 -8.20 -3.93
N VAL A 517 -44.59 -9.19 -3.87
CA VAL A 517 -44.42 -10.46 -4.58
C VAL A 517 -45.55 -10.59 -5.61
N SER A 518 -45.16 -10.88 -6.84
CA SER A 518 -46.08 -11.13 -7.96
C SER A 518 -45.79 -12.47 -8.60
N GLU A 519 -46.80 -13.11 -9.14
CA GLU A 519 -46.63 -14.32 -9.93
C GLU A 519 -45.96 -14.00 -11.27
N ASP A 520 -45.09 -14.89 -11.75
CA ASP A 520 -44.46 -14.76 -13.06
C ASP A 520 -45.42 -15.25 -14.14
N PRO A 521 -45.90 -14.37 -15.03
CA PRO A 521 -46.81 -14.77 -16.09
C PRO A 521 -46.22 -15.85 -16.97
N GLY A 522 -46.81 -17.02 -17.01
CA GLY A 522 -46.37 -18.15 -17.85
C GLY A 522 -45.60 -19.25 -17.12
N ASN A 523 -45.17 -19.04 -15.86
CA ASN A 523 -44.53 -20.05 -15.03
C ASN A 523 -45.27 -20.27 -13.72
N PRO A 524 -46.29 -21.14 -13.67
CA PRO A 524 -47.04 -21.39 -12.45
C PRO A 524 -46.14 -21.85 -11.29
N GLY A 525 -46.24 -21.14 -10.14
CA GLY A 525 -45.40 -21.42 -8.97
C GLY A 525 -44.07 -20.67 -8.96
N ALA A 526 -43.76 -19.88 -10.00
CA ALA A 526 -42.64 -18.94 -9.98
C ALA A 526 -43.12 -17.55 -9.56
N TYR A 527 -42.35 -16.92 -8.65
CA TYR A 527 -42.68 -15.63 -8.10
C TYR A 527 -41.56 -14.63 -8.37
N LYS A 528 -41.92 -13.39 -8.74
CA LYS A 528 -41.00 -12.24 -8.80
C LYS A 528 -41.19 -11.41 -7.55
N CYS A 529 -40.07 -11.02 -6.95
CA CYS A 529 -40.01 -10.23 -5.73
C CYS A 529 -39.38 -8.87 -6.02
N VAL A 530 -40.10 -7.80 -5.66
CA VAL A 530 -39.59 -6.43 -5.68
C VAL A 530 -39.43 -5.96 -4.24
N ILE A 531 -38.22 -5.56 -3.87
CA ILE A 531 -37.88 -5.15 -2.51
C ILE A 531 -37.72 -3.63 -2.52
N PHE A 532 -38.55 -2.94 -1.77
CA PHE A 532 -38.41 -1.52 -1.50
C PHE A 532 -37.70 -1.35 -0.17
N LEU A 533 -36.56 -0.65 -0.18
CA LEU A 533 -35.71 -0.38 0.98
C LEU A 533 -35.53 1.13 1.12
N ARG A 534 -35.86 1.67 2.29
CA ARG A 534 -35.56 3.04 2.66
C ARG A 534 -34.61 3.03 3.86
N PRO A 535 -33.32 3.33 3.68
CA PRO A 535 -32.35 3.37 4.78
C PRO A 535 -32.54 4.62 5.63
N HIS A 536 -31.97 4.63 6.83
CA HIS A 536 -31.74 5.86 7.57
C HIS A 536 -30.71 6.70 6.83
N PHE A 537 -31.00 7.98 6.63
CA PHE A 537 -30.09 8.89 5.94
C PHE A 537 -29.02 9.37 6.91
N GLN A 538 -27.78 9.33 6.46
CA GLN A 538 -26.64 9.92 7.15
C GLN A 538 -26.49 11.38 6.72
N LEU A 539 -25.94 12.23 7.60
CA LEU A 539 -25.60 13.60 7.26
C LEU A 539 -24.56 13.61 6.13
N GLU A 540 -24.85 14.29 5.04
CA GLU A 540 -24.00 14.34 3.87
C GLU A 540 -23.15 15.59 3.83
N GLU A 541 -23.76 16.74 4.03
CA GLU A 541 -23.12 18.03 3.98
C GLU A 541 -23.88 19.01 4.90
N LEU A 542 -23.15 19.81 5.66
CA LEU A 542 -23.68 20.90 6.44
C LEU A 542 -23.08 22.22 5.96
N THR A 543 -23.90 23.06 5.34
CA THR A 543 -23.52 24.44 5.00
C THR A 543 -23.97 25.37 6.12
N ALA A 544 -23.02 25.88 6.92
CA ALA A 544 -23.29 26.83 7.96
C ALA A 544 -23.07 28.26 7.46
N SER A 545 -24.08 29.11 7.53
CA SER A 545 -23.93 30.55 7.32
C SER A 545 -23.99 31.28 8.66
N ILE A 546 -22.92 31.99 9.00
CA ILE A 546 -22.86 32.80 10.22
C ILE A 546 -23.23 34.25 9.83
N ARG A 547 -24.33 34.75 10.38
CA ARG A 547 -24.71 36.15 10.22
C ARG A 547 -24.35 36.90 11.50
N LEU A 548 -23.30 37.68 11.46
CA LEU A 548 -22.96 38.64 12.53
C LEU A 548 -23.77 39.93 12.32
N VAL A 549 -24.64 40.22 13.25
CA VAL A 549 -25.35 41.50 13.30
C VAL A 549 -24.67 42.35 14.39
N ALA A 550 -23.92 43.36 13.96
CA ALA A 550 -23.42 44.37 14.89
C ALA A 550 -24.46 45.53 14.94
N GLU A 551 -25.12 45.70 16.08
CA GLU A 551 -25.87 46.93 16.35
C GLU A 551 -24.87 48.04 16.67
N LEU A 552 -24.80 49.03 15.81
CA LEU A 552 -24.05 50.24 16.09
C LEU A 552 -24.82 51.01 17.18
N PRO A 553 -24.15 51.46 18.26
CA PRO A 553 -24.80 52.34 19.23
C PRO A 553 -25.27 53.62 18.49
N PRO A 554 -26.41 54.17 18.86
CA PRO A 554 -26.89 55.41 18.26
C PRO A 554 -25.85 56.52 18.48
N PRO A 555 -25.66 57.40 17.50
CA PRO A 555 -24.73 58.51 17.66
C PRO A 555 -25.11 59.34 18.89
N ALA A 556 -24.12 59.66 19.70
CA ALA A 556 -24.31 60.54 20.86
C ALA A 556 -24.79 61.91 20.35
N VAL A 557 -25.96 62.38 20.85
CA VAL A 557 -26.55 63.69 20.58
C VAL A 557 -25.77 64.74 21.35
#